data_fb009baa79861fc979e85606b9811d6d
#
_entry.id   fb009baa79861fc979e85606b9811d6d
#
_cell.length_a   1.000
_cell.length_b   1.000
_cell.length_c   1.000
_cell.angle_alpha   90.00
_cell.angle_beta   90.00
_cell.angle_gamma   90.00
#
_symmetry.space_group_name_H-M   'P 1'
#
loop_
_entity.id
_entity.type
_entity.pdbx_description
1 polymer ?
#
loop_
_entity_poly.entity_id
_entity_poly.type
_entity_poly.pdbx_seq_one_letter_code
_entity_poly.pdbx_strand_id
1 'polypeptide(L)'
;KENVELQLNAGAEVVMIFDSTAHQLAEEDLNIYLEKTFNMLVKEFPNKVGYYAKDGVNYETIIAKQDDPQINLAGMGIDSNVDLRDFFKKTSNGFVQGNFSEHFLTLPHEEFLPKLDTFIEQMSALSPEERSGWVCGLGHGVLKTTPQENVKEFVQRIRASF
;
A
#
# COMPACT_ATOMS: atom_id res chain seq x y z
N LYS A 1 -10.27 -7.35 16.07
CA LYS A 1 -9.67 -8.67 16.24
C LYS A 1 -10.51 -9.74 15.54
N GLU A 2 -11.75 -9.99 15.94
CA GLU A 2 -12.64 -11.02 15.38
C GLU A 2 -12.75 -10.98 13.85
N ASN A 3 -12.84 -9.79 13.27
CA ASN A 3 -12.91 -9.64 11.82
C ASN A 3 -11.62 -10.11 11.12
N VAL A 4 -10.44 -9.83 11.69
CA VAL A 4 -9.15 -10.30 11.16
C VAL A 4 -9.09 -11.82 11.23
N GLU A 5 -9.46 -12.39 12.37
CA GLU A 5 -9.49 -13.84 12.59
C GLU A 5 -10.43 -14.53 11.60
N LEU A 6 -11.63 -14.02 11.38
CA LEU A 6 -12.59 -14.57 10.41
C LEU A 6 -12.04 -14.58 8.98
N GLN A 7 -11.37 -13.51 8.56
CA GLN A 7 -10.78 -13.44 7.21
C GLN A 7 -9.62 -14.43 7.04
N LEU A 8 -8.74 -14.54 8.04
CA LEU A 8 -7.63 -15.49 8.02
C LEU A 8 -8.15 -16.95 8.02
N ASN A 9 -9.16 -17.25 8.83
CA ASN A 9 -9.79 -18.59 8.85
C ASN A 9 -10.51 -18.92 7.54
N ALA A 10 -10.99 -17.90 6.81
CA ALA A 10 -11.58 -18.07 5.49
C ALA A 10 -10.53 -18.23 4.37
N GLY A 11 -9.23 -18.17 4.68
CA GLY A 11 -8.14 -18.41 3.75
C GLY A 11 -7.42 -17.15 3.25
N ALA A 12 -7.66 -15.99 3.84
CA ALA A 12 -6.84 -14.81 3.54
C ALA A 12 -5.40 -15.03 4.03
N GLU A 13 -4.42 -14.75 3.19
CA GLU A 13 -3.01 -14.81 3.57
C GLU A 13 -2.58 -13.64 4.45
N VAL A 14 -3.13 -12.45 4.13
CA VAL A 14 -2.92 -11.19 4.85
C VAL A 14 -4.23 -10.42 4.91
N VAL A 15 -4.46 -9.71 6.00
CA VAL A 15 -5.57 -8.77 6.17
C VAL A 15 -5.04 -7.36 6.24
N MET A 16 -5.44 -6.51 5.28
CA MET A 16 -5.07 -5.09 5.26
C MET A 16 -6.00 -4.26 6.13
N ILE A 17 -5.44 -3.44 7.00
CA ILE A 17 -6.15 -2.41 7.74
C ILE A 17 -6.03 -1.10 6.99
N PHE A 18 -7.16 -0.61 6.47
CA PHE A 18 -7.25 0.67 5.78
C PHE A 18 -7.70 1.75 6.76
N ASP A 19 -6.77 2.59 7.19
CA ASP A 19 -7.05 3.73 8.06
C ASP A 19 -7.28 4.99 7.23
N SER A 20 -8.54 5.20 6.85
CA SER A 20 -8.95 6.34 6.04
C SER A 20 -9.00 7.67 6.81
N THR A 21 -8.83 7.63 8.12
CA THR A 21 -8.96 8.79 9.02
C THR A 21 -7.67 9.13 9.77
N ALA A 22 -6.63 8.35 9.62
CA ALA A 22 -5.34 8.57 10.27
C ALA A 22 -4.82 10.02 10.13
N HIS A 23 -4.98 10.61 8.94
CA HIS A 23 -4.58 11.99 8.65
C HIS A 23 -5.34 13.06 9.44
N GLN A 24 -6.45 12.71 10.09
CA GLN A 24 -7.25 13.63 10.91
C GLN A 24 -6.78 13.64 12.37
N LEU A 25 -5.92 12.71 12.77
CA LEU A 25 -5.39 12.62 14.11
C LEU A 25 -4.13 13.50 14.25
N ALA A 26 -3.96 14.11 15.40
CA ALA A 26 -2.66 14.66 15.77
C ALA A 26 -1.64 13.52 15.88
N GLU A 27 -0.36 13.83 15.62
CA GLU A 27 0.71 12.83 15.63
C GLU A 27 0.77 12.03 16.95
N GLU A 28 0.57 12.71 18.06
CA GLU A 28 0.57 12.09 19.41
C GLU A 28 -0.59 11.08 19.55
N ASP A 29 -1.79 11.43 19.11
CA ASP A 29 -2.97 10.57 19.18
C ASP A 29 -2.82 9.36 18.26
N LEU A 30 -2.26 9.55 17.06
CA LEU A 30 -1.98 8.46 16.13
C LEU A 30 -0.94 7.49 16.70
N ASN A 31 0.11 8.00 17.32
CA ASN A 31 1.12 7.16 17.98
C ASN A 31 0.52 6.33 19.12
N ILE A 32 -0.34 6.93 19.94
CA ILE A 32 -1.07 6.22 21.02
C ILE A 32 -1.96 5.11 20.42
N TYR A 33 -2.67 5.41 19.34
CA TYR A 33 -3.50 4.43 18.64
C TYR A 33 -2.67 3.28 18.07
N LEU A 34 -1.58 3.58 17.37
CA LEU A 34 -0.69 2.57 16.79
C LEU A 34 -0.08 1.68 17.86
N GLU A 35 0.35 2.25 19.00
CA GLU A 35 0.92 1.47 20.09
C GLU A 35 -0.10 0.55 20.78
N LYS A 36 -1.27 1.05 21.08
CA LYS A 36 -2.26 0.30 21.87
C LYS A 36 -3.08 -0.67 21.05
N THR A 37 -3.61 -0.22 19.91
CA THR A 37 -4.58 -1.02 19.14
C THR A 37 -3.90 -1.81 18.04
N PHE A 38 -3.05 -1.15 17.26
CA PHE A 38 -2.42 -1.76 16.12
C PHE A 38 -1.37 -2.82 16.53
N ASN A 39 -0.48 -2.47 17.46
CA ASN A 39 0.53 -3.43 17.94
C ASN A 39 -0.10 -4.67 18.58
N MET A 40 -1.26 -4.55 19.24
CA MET A 40 -1.99 -5.68 19.75
C MET A 40 -2.42 -6.64 18.63
N LEU A 41 -2.95 -6.12 17.54
CA LEU A 41 -3.36 -6.95 16.39
C LEU A 41 -2.17 -7.61 15.72
N VAL A 42 -1.09 -6.88 15.51
CA VAL A 42 0.11 -7.41 14.83
C VAL A 42 0.81 -8.47 15.68
N LYS A 43 0.85 -8.30 17.00
CA LYS A 43 1.39 -9.33 17.93
C LYS A 43 0.55 -10.60 17.97
N GLU A 44 -0.77 -10.46 17.85
CA GLU A 44 -1.66 -11.62 17.84
C GLU A 44 -1.64 -12.37 16.50
N PHE A 45 -1.47 -11.63 15.39
CA PHE A 45 -1.44 -12.18 14.03
C PHE A 45 -0.14 -11.81 13.32
N PRO A 46 1.02 -12.35 13.76
CA PRO A 46 2.34 -11.96 13.22
C PRO A 46 2.45 -12.31 11.74
N ASN A 47 2.95 -11.38 10.94
CA ASN A 47 3.07 -11.48 9.47
C ASN A 47 1.72 -11.72 8.75
N LYS A 48 0.60 -11.36 9.38
CA LYS A 48 -0.75 -11.54 8.82
C LYS A 48 -1.53 -10.23 8.70
N VAL A 49 -1.00 -9.14 9.22
CA VAL A 49 -1.65 -7.84 9.19
C VAL A 49 -0.78 -6.86 8.42
N GLY A 50 -1.38 -6.21 7.41
CA GLY A 50 -0.82 -5.06 6.71
C GLY A 50 -1.55 -3.78 7.12
N TYR A 51 -0.93 -2.63 6.87
CA TYR A 51 -1.49 -1.32 7.24
C TYR A 51 -1.39 -0.31 6.09
N TYR A 52 -2.42 0.48 5.93
CA TYR A 52 -2.46 1.64 5.02
C TYR A 52 -3.03 2.84 5.76
N ALA A 53 -2.29 3.94 5.79
CA ALA A 53 -2.77 5.24 6.27
C ALA A 53 -2.98 6.19 5.09
N LYS A 54 -4.16 6.75 4.97
CA LYS A 54 -4.46 7.73 3.94
C LYS A 54 -3.65 9.02 4.15
N ASP A 55 -3.25 9.66 3.04
CA ASP A 55 -2.52 10.94 2.98
C ASP A 55 -1.10 10.87 3.62
N GLY A 56 -0.50 9.70 3.61
CA GLY A 56 0.93 9.53 3.92
C GLY A 56 1.35 9.84 5.34
N VAL A 57 0.41 9.76 6.27
CA VAL A 57 0.67 10.13 7.67
C VAL A 57 1.61 9.12 8.33
N ASN A 58 2.73 9.63 8.85
CA ASN A 58 3.65 8.87 9.70
C ASN A 58 4.20 7.55 9.11
N TYR A 59 4.50 7.52 7.81
CA TYR A 59 5.13 6.35 7.19
C TYR A 59 6.41 5.92 7.93
N GLU A 60 7.20 6.85 8.43
CA GLU A 60 8.44 6.54 9.14
C GLU A 60 8.19 5.80 10.45
N THR A 61 7.15 6.17 11.19
CA THR A 61 6.73 5.43 12.38
C THR A 61 6.24 4.01 12.02
N ILE A 62 5.54 3.86 10.90
CA ILE A 62 5.04 2.56 10.44
C ILE A 62 6.18 1.70 9.91
N ILE A 63 7.14 2.27 9.17
CA ILE A 63 8.36 1.59 8.73
C ILE A 63 9.14 1.07 9.92
N ALA A 64 9.35 1.90 10.95
CA ALA A 64 10.03 1.47 12.16
C ALA A 64 9.33 0.28 12.82
N LYS A 65 7.99 0.20 12.74
CA LYS A 65 7.23 -0.95 13.23
C LYS A 65 7.32 -2.17 12.31
N GLN A 66 7.44 -1.96 10.99
CA GLN A 66 7.65 -3.06 10.04
C GLN A 66 9.02 -3.71 10.23
N ASP A 67 10.02 -2.92 10.55
CA ASP A 67 11.40 -3.39 10.77
C ASP A 67 11.63 -3.87 12.21
N ASP A 68 10.68 -3.68 13.12
CA ASP A 68 10.75 -4.20 14.49
C ASP A 68 10.48 -5.71 14.52
N PRO A 69 11.47 -6.54 14.86
CA PRO A 69 11.30 -8.00 14.89
C PRO A 69 10.27 -8.49 15.90
N GLN A 70 9.81 -7.64 16.82
CA GLN A 70 8.77 -7.97 17.79
C GLN A 70 7.35 -7.67 17.27
N ILE A 71 7.24 -6.86 16.20
CA ILE A 71 5.93 -6.41 15.68
C ILE A 71 5.51 -7.21 14.46
N ASN A 72 6.43 -7.64 13.58
CA ASN A 72 6.16 -8.53 12.43
C ASN A 72 4.96 -8.09 11.57
N LEU A 73 4.97 -6.84 11.11
CA LEU A 73 3.98 -6.35 10.15
C LEU A 73 4.20 -7.05 8.80
N ALA A 74 3.11 -7.54 8.17
CA ALA A 74 3.21 -8.23 6.88
C ALA A 74 3.62 -7.30 5.73
N GLY A 75 3.21 -6.05 5.79
CA GLY A 75 3.52 -5.05 4.80
C GLY A 75 2.68 -3.78 4.96
N MET A 76 2.88 -2.82 4.06
CA MET A 76 2.15 -1.57 4.11
C MET A 76 1.68 -1.13 2.72
N GLY A 77 0.54 -0.45 2.72
CA GLY A 77 0.05 0.28 1.57
C GLY A 77 0.50 1.73 1.64
N ILE A 78 0.84 2.31 0.50
CA ILE A 78 1.25 3.71 0.39
C ILE A 78 0.42 4.43 -0.67
N ASP A 79 0.18 5.72 -0.46
CA ASP A 79 -0.55 6.55 -1.39
C ASP A 79 0.31 7.07 -2.55
N SER A 80 -0.33 7.73 -3.52
CA SER A 80 0.31 8.20 -4.74
C SER A 80 1.24 9.41 -4.56
N ASN A 81 1.33 9.99 -3.37
CA ASN A 81 2.20 11.13 -3.07
C ASN A 81 3.65 10.71 -2.75
N VAL A 82 3.88 9.42 -2.55
CA VAL A 82 5.19 8.86 -2.18
C VAL A 82 5.91 8.35 -3.43
N ASP A 83 7.19 8.65 -3.58
CA ASP A 83 8.01 7.98 -4.60
C ASP A 83 8.36 6.55 -4.12
N LEU A 84 7.81 5.56 -4.83
CA LEU A 84 8.03 4.14 -4.54
C LEU A 84 9.52 3.76 -4.54
N ARG A 85 10.31 4.32 -5.44
CA ARG A 85 11.74 4.01 -5.57
C ARG A 85 12.53 4.44 -4.34
N ASP A 86 12.15 5.58 -3.76
CA ASP A 86 12.77 6.06 -2.52
C ASP A 86 12.21 5.31 -1.31
N PHE A 87 10.96 4.86 -1.38
CA PHE A 87 10.35 4.08 -0.32
C PHE A 87 10.98 2.68 -0.18
N PHE A 88 11.26 1.99 -1.28
CA PHE A 88 11.94 0.68 -1.26
C PHE A 88 13.34 0.72 -0.63
N LYS A 89 14.00 1.88 -0.65
CA LYS A 89 15.31 2.05 0.02
C LYS A 89 15.19 2.13 1.55
N LYS A 90 13.99 2.44 2.05
CA LYS A 90 13.74 2.68 3.48
C LYS A 90 13.22 1.45 4.21
N THR A 91 12.65 0.48 3.51
CA THR A 91 12.10 -0.74 4.10
C THR A 91 12.69 -1.97 3.44
N SER A 92 13.07 -2.97 4.24
CA SER A 92 13.64 -4.23 3.78
C SER A 92 12.72 -5.44 4.06
N ASN A 93 11.66 -5.24 4.83
CA ASN A 93 10.80 -6.31 5.28
C ASN A 93 9.35 -6.16 4.80
N GLY A 94 8.70 -7.30 4.54
CA GLY A 94 7.30 -7.35 4.15
C GLY A 94 7.07 -6.85 2.72
N PHE A 95 5.80 -6.62 2.40
CA PHE A 95 5.41 -6.08 1.10
C PHE A 95 5.11 -4.57 1.16
N VAL A 96 5.23 -3.92 0.01
CA VAL A 96 4.80 -2.53 -0.22
C VAL A 96 3.75 -2.53 -1.32
N GLN A 97 2.51 -2.16 -0.99
CA GLN A 97 1.40 -2.08 -1.93
C GLN A 97 1.16 -0.64 -2.38
N GLY A 98 1.06 -0.46 -3.67
CA GLY A 98 0.72 0.84 -4.28
C GLY A 98 1.52 1.04 -5.56
N ASN A 99 1.59 2.26 -6.10
CA ASN A 99 0.86 3.45 -5.64
C ASN A 99 0.46 4.32 -6.85
N PHE A 100 0.04 3.67 -7.95
CA PHE A 100 -0.44 4.44 -9.10
C PHE A 100 -1.59 5.34 -8.66
N SER A 101 -1.60 6.61 -9.12
CA SER A 101 -2.64 7.54 -8.72
C SER A 101 -4.00 7.14 -9.28
N GLU A 102 -4.98 6.96 -8.41
CA GLU A 102 -6.37 6.72 -8.76
C GLU A 102 -6.99 7.88 -9.58
N HIS A 103 -6.47 9.08 -9.42
CA HIS A 103 -6.90 10.24 -10.20
C HIS A 103 -6.49 10.11 -11.67
N PHE A 104 -5.35 9.51 -11.98
CA PHE A 104 -4.95 9.28 -13.38
C PHE A 104 -5.89 8.31 -14.09
N LEU A 105 -6.49 7.36 -13.37
CA LEU A 105 -7.50 6.48 -13.95
C LEU A 105 -8.80 7.20 -14.35
N THR A 106 -9.06 8.41 -13.84
CA THR A 106 -10.27 9.17 -14.21
C THR A 106 -10.07 10.06 -15.44
N LEU A 107 -8.85 10.20 -15.93
CA LEU A 107 -8.53 11.00 -17.09
C LEU A 107 -9.13 10.41 -18.38
N PRO A 108 -9.34 11.23 -19.42
CA PRO A 108 -9.56 10.72 -20.76
C PRO A 108 -8.48 9.70 -21.14
N HIS A 109 -8.85 8.65 -21.89
CA HIS A 109 -7.95 7.54 -22.16
C HIS A 109 -6.59 7.96 -22.75
N GLU A 110 -6.61 8.92 -23.66
CA GLU A 110 -5.41 9.47 -24.30
C GLU A 110 -4.48 10.24 -23.33
N GLU A 111 -5.02 10.79 -22.24
CA GLU A 111 -4.25 11.46 -21.19
C GLU A 111 -3.79 10.48 -20.10
N PHE A 112 -4.55 9.43 -19.87
CA PHE A 112 -4.23 8.36 -18.93
C PHE A 112 -3.02 7.54 -19.40
N LEU A 113 -2.97 7.14 -20.68
CA LEU A 113 -1.92 6.26 -21.19
C LEU A 113 -0.50 6.76 -20.93
N PRO A 114 -0.14 8.03 -21.20
CA PRO A 114 1.21 8.51 -20.88
C PRO A 114 1.56 8.47 -19.38
N LYS A 115 0.58 8.61 -18.49
CA LYS A 115 0.79 8.49 -17.04
C LYS A 115 1.09 7.06 -16.64
N LEU A 116 0.39 6.11 -17.24
CA LEU A 116 0.63 4.70 -17.04
C LEU A 116 1.99 4.26 -17.59
N ASP A 117 2.36 4.75 -18.78
CA ASP A 117 3.66 4.47 -19.38
C ASP A 117 4.80 4.97 -18.49
N THR A 118 4.72 6.21 -18.01
CA THR A 118 5.71 6.76 -17.09
C THR A 118 5.85 5.92 -15.82
N PHE A 119 4.74 5.48 -15.25
CA PHE A 119 4.75 4.63 -14.06
C PHE A 119 5.42 3.27 -14.33
N ILE A 120 5.08 2.63 -15.45
CA ILE A 120 5.69 1.35 -15.87
C ILE A 120 7.19 1.53 -16.09
N GLU A 121 7.61 2.58 -16.79
CA GLU A 121 9.02 2.90 -17.01
C GLU A 121 9.79 3.08 -15.70
N GLN A 122 9.23 3.83 -14.76
CA GLN A 122 9.82 4.05 -13.44
C GLN A 122 10.02 2.74 -12.67
N MET A 123 9.03 1.86 -12.68
CA MET A 123 9.10 0.58 -11.98
C MET A 123 9.97 -0.44 -12.71
N SER A 124 10.03 -0.39 -14.06
CA SER A 124 10.89 -1.25 -14.87
C SER A 124 12.37 -0.86 -14.78
N ALA A 125 12.66 0.39 -14.42
CA ALA A 125 14.02 0.84 -14.18
C ALA A 125 14.64 0.26 -12.90
N LEU A 126 13.81 -0.29 -11.99
CA LEU A 126 14.27 -1.02 -10.81
C LEU A 126 14.53 -2.49 -11.18
N SER A 127 15.59 -3.06 -10.64
CA SER A 127 15.83 -4.50 -10.75
C SER A 127 14.74 -5.31 -10.01
N PRO A 128 14.53 -6.60 -10.34
CA PRO A 128 13.60 -7.44 -9.59
C PRO A 128 13.88 -7.50 -8.09
N GLU A 129 15.16 -7.41 -7.71
CA GLU A 129 15.58 -7.38 -6.31
C GLU A 129 15.19 -6.08 -5.61
N GLU A 130 15.39 -4.93 -6.27
CA GLU A 130 15.05 -3.61 -5.72
C GLU A 130 13.53 -3.43 -5.52
N ARG A 131 12.70 -4.05 -6.36
CA ARG A 131 11.23 -4.05 -6.23
C ARG A 131 10.67 -5.32 -5.58
N SER A 132 11.51 -6.10 -4.95
CA SER A 132 11.06 -7.31 -4.24
C SER A 132 10.03 -6.96 -3.18
N GLY A 133 8.94 -7.74 -3.13
CA GLY A 133 7.81 -7.46 -2.23
C GLY A 133 6.86 -6.36 -2.71
N TRP A 134 7.06 -5.80 -3.92
CA TRP A 134 6.09 -4.87 -4.46
C TRP A 134 4.79 -5.57 -4.88
N VAL A 135 3.68 -5.05 -4.36
CA VAL A 135 2.32 -5.41 -4.77
C VAL A 135 1.74 -4.23 -5.55
N CYS A 136 1.70 -4.34 -6.87
CA CYS A 136 1.19 -3.28 -7.72
C CYS A 136 -0.28 -2.99 -7.41
N GLY A 137 -0.60 -1.74 -7.20
CA GLY A 137 -1.94 -1.27 -6.94
C GLY A 137 -2.06 0.24 -7.07
N LEU A 138 -3.22 0.76 -6.70
CA LEU A 138 -3.46 2.19 -6.64
C LEU A 138 -3.03 2.75 -5.29
N GLY A 139 -2.76 4.05 -5.24
CA GLY A 139 -2.53 4.78 -3.98
C GLY A 139 -3.78 4.97 -3.13
N HIS A 140 -4.96 4.73 -3.71
CA HIS A 140 -6.27 4.78 -3.04
C HIS A 140 -7.27 3.86 -3.76
N GLY A 141 -8.49 3.77 -3.27
CA GLY A 141 -9.57 3.04 -3.95
C GLY A 141 -9.97 3.68 -5.28
N VAL A 142 -10.49 2.88 -6.22
CA VAL A 142 -11.01 3.35 -7.52
C VAL A 142 -12.12 4.37 -7.30
N LEU A 143 -12.05 5.51 -8.00
CA LEU A 143 -13.04 6.57 -7.90
C LEU A 143 -14.31 6.22 -8.72
N LYS A 144 -15.46 6.75 -8.29
CA LYS A 144 -16.78 6.46 -8.93
C LYS A 144 -16.84 6.88 -10.41
N THR A 145 -16.03 7.85 -10.80
CA THR A 145 -15.98 8.39 -12.17
C THR A 145 -14.96 7.70 -13.06
N THR A 146 -14.27 6.68 -12.54
CA THR A 146 -13.22 5.99 -13.29
C THR A 146 -13.82 5.18 -14.46
N PRO A 147 -13.38 5.44 -15.72
CA PRO A 147 -13.76 4.64 -16.87
C PRO A 147 -13.28 3.18 -16.73
N GLN A 148 -14.16 2.24 -17.04
CA GLN A 148 -13.85 0.82 -16.92
C GLN A 148 -12.68 0.40 -17.85
N GLU A 149 -12.60 1.00 -19.02
CA GLU A 149 -11.51 0.76 -19.99
C GLU A 149 -10.15 1.12 -19.43
N ASN A 150 -10.01 2.21 -18.68
CA ASN A 150 -8.73 2.60 -18.06
C ASN A 150 -8.30 1.58 -17.00
N VAL A 151 -9.24 1.03 -16.24
CA VAL A 151 -8.93 -0.03 -15.26
C VAL A 151 -8.46 -1.30 -15.96
N LYS A 152 -9.13 -1.69 -17.04
CA LYS A 152 -8.74 -2.86 -17.83
C LYS A 152 -7.34 -2.69 -18.43
N GLU A 153 -7.09 -1.54 -19.03
CA GLU A 153 -5.81 -1.21 -19.64
C GLU A 153 -4.69 -1.22 -18.59
N PHE A 154 -4.92 -0.58 -17.42
CA PHE A 154 -3.97 -0.61 -16.30
C PHE A 154 -3.57 -2.06 -15.96
N VAL A 155 -4.56 -2.92 -15.70
CA VAL A 155 -4.31 -4.31 -15.32
C VAL A 155 -3.58 -5.09 -16.41
N GLN A 156 -3.98 -4.92 -17.68
CA GLN A 156 -3.38 -5.61 -18.80
C GLN A 156 -1.92 -5.21 -19.00
N ARG A 157 -1.62 -3.91 -18.98
CA ARG A 157 -0.26 -3.41 -19.21
C ARG A 157 0.68 -3.71 -18.05
N ILE A 158 0.22 -3.59 -16.82
CA ILE A 158 1.02 -4.01 -15.65
C ILE A 158 1.39 -5.49 -15.75
N ARG A 159 0.43 -6.38 -16.04
CA ARG A 159 0.68 -7.82 -16.19
C ARG A 159 1.58 -8.18 -17.36
N ALA A 160 1.60 -7.34 -18.39
CA ALA A 160 2.48 -7.55 -19.56
C ALA A 160 3.91 -7.04 -19.31
N SER A 161 4.11 -6.16 -18.33
CA SER A 161 5.40 -5.52 -18.04
C SER A 161 6.19 -6.21 -16.93
N PHE A 162 5.51 -6.97 -16.06
CA PHE A 162 6.06 -7.61 -14.86
C PHE A 162 5.57 -9.05 -14.72
#